data_0003373b54b53b042defe79deea43681
#
_entry.id   0003373b54b53b042defe79deea43681
#
_cell.length_a   1.000
_cell.length_b   1.000
_cell.length_c   1.000
_cell.angle_alpha   90.00
_cell.angle_beta   90.00
_cell.angle_gamma   90.00
#
_symmetry.space_group_name_H-M   'P 1'
#
loop_
_entity.id
_entity.type
_entity.pdbx_description
1 polymer ?
#
loop_
_entity_poly.entity_id
_entity_poly.type
_entity_poly.pdbx_seq_one_letter_code
_entity_poly.pdbx_strand_id
1 'polypeptide(L)'
;MTSRWVGEVAEHRDLDVTWNVMSLFVLNEDQDVPDSYKERLHAGQVYPRIVTAARLRLGQDVVKPLYDALGEHIHHRQESDPEQVVPAVLAELGLDADLLEYAWTDEVDAAVRASHQDGIDRVGQDVGTPVIAVEGTAFFGPVISPAPKGQEALDLWDGVVAVAKYPGFFELKRSRTVGPVFDTTD
;
A
#
# COMPACT_ATOMS: atom_id res chain seq x y z
N MET A 1 -7.21 2.85 -1.90
CA MET A 1 -7.69 4.23 -2.07
C MET A 1 -6.53 5.17 -2.38
N THR A 2 -5.66 5.47 -1.42
CA THR A 2 -4.59 6.47 -1.60
C THR A 2 -3.61 6.14 -2.73
N SER A 3 -3.22 4.87 -2.90
CA SER A 3 -2.37 4.44 -4.03
C SER A 3 -3.03 4.68 -5.41
N ARG A 4 -4.35 4.53 -5.52
CA ARG A 4 -5.10 4.85 -6.73
C ARG A 4 -5.14 6.35 -7.00
N TRP A 5 -5.38 7.14 -5.94
CA TRP A 5 -5.33 8.59 -6.04
C TRP A 5 -3.94 9.11 -6.48
N VAL A 6 -2.85 8.58 -5.90
CA VAL A 6 -1.50 8.96 -6.33
C VAL A 6 -1.25 8.55 -7.79
N GLY A 7 -1.76 7.39 -8.23
CA GLY A 7 -1.71 6.99 -9.64
C GLY A 7 -2.43 7.97 -10.55
N GLU A 8 -3.66 8.35 -10.21
CA GLU A 8 -4.45 9.37 -10.94
C GLU A 8 -3.70 10.71 -11.06
N VAL A 9 -3.09 11.15 -9.95
CA VAL A 9 -2.30 12.40 -9.95
C VAL A 9 -1.08 12.28 -10.86
N ALA A 10 -0.39 11.15 -10.84
CA ALA A 10 0.82 10.91 -11.64
C ALA A 10 0.56 10.93 -13.16
N GLU A 11 -0.68 10.66 -13.60
CA GLU A 11 -1.06 10.81 -15.00
C GLU A 11 -1.12 12.29 -15.46
N HIS A 12 -1.25 13.23 -14.52
CA HIS A 12 -1.47 14.65 -14.79
C HIS A 12 -0.40 15.59 -14.20
N ARG A 13 0.51 15.05 -13.43
CA ARG A 13 1.65 15.75 -12.81
C ARG A 13 2.95 15.01 -13.12
N ASP A 14 4.02 15.71 -13.30
CA ASP A 14 5.36 15.13 -13.44
C ASP A 14 5.84 14.67 -12.05
N LEU A 15 5.53 13.42 -11.70
CA LEU A 15 5.87 12.80 -10.43
C LEU A 15 6.76 11.58 -10.67
N ASP A 16 7.88 11.54 -9.97
CA ASP A 16 8.68 10.31 -9.81
C ASP A 16 8.20 9.58 -8.56
N VAL A 17 7.41 8.51 -8.75
CA VAL A 17 6.76 7.78 -7.66
C VAL A 17 7.46 6.47 -7.37
N THR A 18 8.05 6.37 -6.19
CA THR A 18 8.60 5.12 -5.68
C THR A 18 7.60 4.43 -4.74
N TRP A 19 7.20 3.21 -5.07
CA TRP A 19 6.29 2.41 -4.26
C TRP A 19 7.05 1.52 -3.30
N ASN A 20 6.75 1.63 -2.01
CA ASN A 20 7.39 0.85 -0.95
C ASN A 20 6.37 -0.01 -0.22
N VAL A 21 6.79 -1.20 0.20
CA VAL A 21 5.94 -2.15 0.90
C VAL A 21 5.94 -1.82 2.39
N MET A 22 4.73 -1.69 2.97
CA MET A 22 4.52 -1.72 4.42
C MET A 22 3.68 -2.94 4.79
N SER A 23 4.02 -3.62 5.88
CA SER A 23 3.32 -4.81 6.36
C SER A 23 2.45 -4.49 7.57
N LEU A 24 1.15 -4.74 7.45
CA LEU A 24 0.23 -4.64 8.60
C LEU A 24 0.52 -5.72 9.65
N PHE A 25 1.09 -6.85 9.26
CA PHE A 25 1.56 -7.86 10.20
C PHE A 25 2.67 -7.30 11.08
N VAL A 26 3.74 -6.75 10.48
CA VAL A 26 4.87 -6.15 11.21
C VAL A 26 4.41 -4.99 12.09
N LEU A 27 3.49 -4.17 11.59
CA LEU A 27 2.94 -3.02 12.33
C LEU A 27 2.20 -3.45 13.62
N ASN A 28 1.59 -4.63 13.62
CA ASN A 28 0.70 -5.08 14.70
C ASN A 28 1.23 -6.31 15.46
N GLU A 29 2.41 -6.83 15.14
CA GLU A 29 2.92 -8.08 15.74
C GLU A 29 3.06 -8.00 17.27
N ASP A 30 3.42 -6.82 17.80
CA ASP A 30 3.58 -6.55 19.22
C ASP A 30 2.34 -5.89 19.86
N GLN A 31 1.27 -5.70 19.08
CA GLN A 31 0.05 -5.06 19.58
C GLN A 31 -0.89 -6.08 20.22
N ASP A 32 -1.58 -5.67 21.28
CA ASP A 32 -2.66 -6.46 21.86
C ASP A 32 -3.93 -6.34 21.02
N VAL A 33 -4.04 -7.21 20.01
CA VAL A 33 -5.17 -7.25 19.09
C VAL A 33 -5.88 -8.62 19.19
N PRO A 34 -7.18 -8.71 18.85
CA PRO A 34 -7.93 -9.96 18.90
C PRO A 34 -7.28 -11.08 18.07
N ASP A 35 -7.37 -12.32 18.52
CA ASP A 35 -6.75 -13.49 17.86
C ASP A 35 -7.23 -13.66 16.41
N SER A 36 -8.52 -13.44 16.14
CA SER A 36 -9.07 -13.47 14.78
C SER A 36 -8.46 -12.40 13.86
N TYR A 37 -7.98 -11.29 14.42
CA TYR A 37 -7.24 -10.28 13.65
C TYR A 37 -5.80 -10.71 13.43
N LYS A 38 -5.15 -11.33 14.43
CA LYS A 38 -3.80 -11.91 14.29
C LYS A 38 -3.76 -12.97 13.18
N GLU A 39 -4.74 -13.87 13.15
CA GLU A 39 -4.85 -14.90 12.10
C GLU A 39 -4.94 -14.27 10.70
N ARG A 40 -5.74 -13.21 10.54
CA ARG A 40 -5.83 -12.49 9.26
C ARG A 40 -4.54 -11.79 8.88
N LEU A 41 -3.82 -11.22 9.86
CA LEU A 41 -2.52 -10.59 9.63
C LEU A 41 -1.49 -11.62 9.18
N HIS A 42 -1.48 -12.81 9.81
CA HIS A 42 -0.61 -13.92 9.41
C HIS A 42 -0.90 -14.39 7.98
N ALA A 43 -2.16 -14.66 7.66
CA ALA A 43 -2.55 -15.03 6.30
C ALA A 43 -2.21 -13.94 5.27
N GLY A 44 -2.31 -12.68 5.67
CA GLY A 44 -2.01 -11.52 4.81
C GLY A 44 -0.53 -11.28 4.51
N GLN A 45 0.41 -11.98 5.19
CA GLN A 45 1.86 -11.82 4.93
C GLN A 45 2.28 -12.23 3.52
N VAL A 46 1.51 -13.10 2.88
CA VAL A 46 1.71 -13.54 1.50
C VAL A 46 1.84 -12.35 0.55
N TYR A 47 1.00 -11.33 0.70
CA TYR A 47 0.95 -10.20 -0.22
C TYR A 47 2.19 -9.29 -0.15
N PRO A 48 2.64 -8.80 1.02
CA PRO A 48 3.88 -8.04 1.09
C PRO A 48 5.11 -8.86 0.68
N ARG A 49 5.14 -10.18 0.93
CA ARG A 49 6.21 -11.07 0.50
C ARG A 49 6.30 -11.14 -1.01
N ILE A 50 5.20 -11.43 -1.71
CA ILE A 50 5.21 -11.56 -3.17
C ILE A 50 5.56 -10.23 -3.87
N VAL A 51 5.05 -9.10 -3.37
CA VAL A 51 5.39 -7.78 -3.92
C VAL A 51 6.86 -7.45 -3.68
N THR A 52 7.39 -7.77 -2.50
CA THR A 52 8.82 -7.56 -2.19
C THR A 52 9.73 -8.45 -3.03
N ALA A 53 9.40 -9.73 -3.19
CA ALA A 53 10.14 -10.66 -4.03
C ALA A 53 10.17 -10.21 -5.50
N ALA A 54 9.01 -9.81 -6.03
CA ALA A 54 8.92 -9.27 -7.38
C ALA A 54 9.77 -8.00 -7.55
N ARG A 55 9.73 -7.07 -6.59
CA ARG A 55 10.58 -5.86 -6.60
C ARG A 55 12.07 -6.19 -6.61
N LEU A 56 12.49 -7.15 -5.78
CA LEU A 56 13.91 -7.54 -5.69
C LEU A 56 14.42 -8.19 -6.97
N ARG A 57 13.58 -8.96 -7.66
CA ARG A 57 13.95 -9.67 -8.90
C ARG A 57 13.79 -8.86 -10.16
N LEU A 58 12.75 -8.02 -10.22
CA LEU A 58 12.30 -7.36 -11.47
C LEU A 58 12.40 -5.84 -11.42
N GLY A 59 12.67 -5.26 -10.24
CA GLY A 59 12.79 -3.81 -10.08
C GLY A 59 11.51 -3.14 -9.59
N GLN A 60 11.54 -1.81 -9.57
CA GLN A 60 10.48 -0.99 -8.98
C GLN A 60 9.19 -0.98 -9.81
N ASP A 61 9.30 -1.09 -11.13
CA ASP A 61 8.19 -0.91 -12.07
C ASP A 61 7.09 -1.98 -11.91
N VAL A 62 7.44 -3.16 -11.37
CA VAL A 62 6.47 -4.23 -11.12
C VAL A 62 5.58 -3.99 -9.90
N VAL A 63 6.01 -3.14 -8.95
CA VAL A 63 5.36 -3.01 -7.63
C VAL A 63 3.92 -2.50 -7.77
N LYS A 64 3.72 -1.41 -8.50
CA LYS A 64 2.39 -0.79 -8.64
C LYS A 64 1.42 -1.69 -9.40
N PRO A 65 1.75 -2.23 -10.59
CA PRO A 65 0.88 -3.16 -11.30
C PRO A 65 0.50 -4.39 -10.47
N LEU A 66 1.47 -5.00 -9.79
CA LEU A 66 1.22 -6.18 -8.95
C LEU A 66 0.32 -5.84 -7.75
N TYR A 67 0.58 -4.73 -7.07
CA TYR A 67 -0.25 -4.25 -5.97
C TYR A 67 -1.69 -3.96 -6.40
N ASP A 68 -1.87 -3.33 -7.55
CA ASP A 68 -3.20 -3.00 -8.08
C ASP A 68 -3.99 -4.25 -8.47
N ALA A 69 -3.35 -5.21 -9.15
CA ALA A 69 -3.99 -6.46 -9.54
C ALA A 69 -4.39 -7.29 -8.31
N LEU A 70 -3.52 -7.39 -7.29
CA LEU A 70 -3.87 -8.01 -6.01
C LEU A 70 -5.08 -7.31 -5.35
N GLY A 71 -5.07 -5.97 -5.35
CA GLY A 71 -6.16 -5.18 -4.80
C GLY A 71 -7.48 -5.36 -5.56
N GLU A 72 -7.44 -5.53 -6.87
CA GLU A 72 -8.59 -5.83 -7.72
C GLU A 72 -9.22 -7.17 -7.36
N HIS A 73 -8.41 -8.23 -7.29
CA HIS A 73 -8.88 -9.54 -6.90
C HIS A 73 -9.50 -9.54 -5.50
N ILE A 74 -8.78 -8.99 -4.50
CA ILE A 74 -9.18 -9.05 -3.09
C ILE A 74 -10.41 -8.17 -2.81
N HIS A 75 -10.45 -6.94 -3.34
CA HIS A 75 -11.41 -5.94 -2.90
C HIS A 75 -12.61 -5.78 -3.85
N HIS A 76 -12.43 -5.97 -5.16
CA HIS A 76 -13.50 -5.85 -6.14
C HIS A 76 -14.13 -7.20 -6.46
N ARG A 77 -13.31 -8.22 -6.73
CA ARG A 77 -13.80 -9.58 -7.01
C ARG A 77 -14.13 -10.37 -5.73
N GLN A 78 -13.73 -9.84 -4.54
CA GLN A 78 -13.92 -10.48 -3.23
C GLN A 78 -13.29 -11.87 -3.11
N GLU A 79 -12.21 -12.09 -3.82
CA GLU A 79 -11.43 -13.32 -3.77
C GLU A 79 -10.50 -13.25 -2.55
N SER A 80 -10.69 -14.13 -1.58
CA SER A 80 -10.01 -14.07 -0.28
C SER A 80 -8.94 -15.13 -0.06
N ASP A 81 -8.87 -16.13 -0.95
CA ASP A 81 -7.92 -17.23 -0.85
C ASP A 81 -6.59 -16.87 -1.54
N PRO A 82 -5.51 -16.62 -0.78
CA PRO A 82 -4.22 -16.27 -1.36
C PRO A 82 -3.63 -17.36 -2.27
N GLU A 83 -3.96 -18.64 -2.03
CA GLU A 83 -3.48 -19.76 -2.84
C GLU A 83 -4.06 -19.72 -4.27
N GLN A 84 -5.19 -19.07 -4.44
CA GLN A 84 -5.83 -18.86 -5.75
C GLN A 84 -5.47 -17.47 -6.33
N VAL A 85 -5.51 -16.43 -5.51
CA VAL A 85 -5.29 -15.04 -5.94
C VAL A 85 -3.88 -14.83 -6.44
N VAL A 86 -2.85 -15.26 -5.69
CA VAL A 86 -1.46 -14.96 -6.05
C VAL A 86 -1.06 -15.59 -7.39
N PRO A 87 -1.32 -16.90 -7.66
CA PRO A 87 -1.03 -17.49 -8.96
C PRO A 87 -1.79 -16.83 -10.12
N ALA A 88 -3.07 -16.50 -9.90
CA ALA A 88 -3.90 -15.86 -10.92
C ALA A 88 -3.35 -14.48 -11.31
N VAL A 89 -2.97 -13.67 -10.32
CA VAL A 89 -2.40 -12.33 -10.54
C VAL A 89 -1.04 -12.41 -11.25
N LEU A 90 -0.16 -13.34 -10.86
CA LEU A 90 1.13 -13.51 -11.54
C LEU A 90 0.92 -13.89 -13.01
N ALA A 91 -0.02 -14.80 -13.29
CA ALA A 91 -0.34 -15.20 -14.65
C ALA A 91 -0.96 -14.04 -15.47
N GLU A 92 -1.87 -13.25 -14.87
CA GLU A 92 -2.48 -12.07 -15.49
C GLU A 92 -1.44 -11.04 -15.93
N LEU A 93 -0.41 -10.83 -15.09
CA LEU A 93 0.67 -9.89 -15.35
C LEU A 93 1.84 -10.48 -16.15
N GLY A 94 1.78 -11.77 -16.52
CA GLY A 94 2.87 -12.45 -17.22
C GLY A 94 4.16 -12.57 -16.41
N LEU A 95 4.04 -12.61 -15.08
CA LEU A 95 5.17 -12.75 -14.17
C LEU A 95 5.51 -14.23 -13.97
N ASP A 96 6.79 -14.47 -13.65
CA ASP A 96 7.32 -15.82 -13.44
C ASP A 96 6.64 -16.52 -12.26
N ALA A 97 6.18 -17.75 -12.46
CA ALA A 97 5.57 -18.57 -11.42
C ALA A 97 6.55 -18.92 -10.28
N ASP A 98 7.85 -18.86 -10.51
CA ASP A 98 8.87 -19.08 -9.47
C ASP A 98 8.78 -18.05 -8.33
N LEU A 99 8.12 -16.92 -8.58
CA LEU A 99 7.83 -15.94 -7.51
C LEU A 99 6.91 -16.51 -6.42
N LEU A 100 6.10 -17.54 -6.72
CA LEU A 100 5.18 -18.16 -5.75
C LEU A 100 5.91 -18.73 -4.53
N GLU A 101 7.14 -19.20 -4.69
CA GLU A 101 7.91 -19.78 -3.58
C GLU A 101 8.09 -18.77 -2.44
N TYR A 102 8.27 -17.49 -2.77
CA TYR A 102 8.45 -16.42 -1.78
C TYR A 102 7.19 -16.07 -1.01
N ALA A 103 6.01 -16.33 -1.58
CA ALA A 103 4.75 -16.02 -0.93
C ALA A 103 4.57 -16.78 0.39
N TRP A 104 5.09 -18.01 0.44
CA TRP A 104 4.85 -18.98 1.53
C TRP A 104 6.08 -19.19 2.42
N THR A 105 7.21 -18.56 2.12
CA THR A 105 8.47 -18.66 2.87
C THR A 105 8.80 -17.32 3.53
N ASP A 106 9.76 -17.33 4.45
CA ASP A 106 10.25 -16.13 5.14
C ASP A 106 11.52 -15.53 4.50
N GLU A 107 11.90 -16.02 3.33
CA GLU A 107 13.15 -15.61 2.66
C GLU A 107 13.25 -14.10 2.42
N VAL A 108 12.14 -13.44 2.18
CA VAL A 108 12.09 -12.00 1.94
C VAL A 108 11.63 -11.17 3.14
N ASP A 109 11.35 -11.79 4.29
CA ASP A 109 10.81 -11.10 5.47
C ASP A 109 11.75 -10.01 5.98
N ALA A 110 13.05 -10.22 5.92
CA ALA A 110 14.03 -9.19 6.27
C ALA A 110 13.88 -7.94 5.38
N ALA A 111 13.64 -8.12 4.08
CA ALA A 111 13.44 -7.02 3.14
C ALA A 111 12.07 -6.33 3.33
N VAL A 112 11.01 -7.10 3.65
CA VAL A 112 9.69 -6.57 4.03
C VAL A 112 9.82 -5.69 5.28
N ARG A 113 10.51 -6.19 6.32
CA ARG A 113 10.74 -5.44 7.57
C ARG A 113 11.58 -4.19 7.35
N ALA A 114 12.62 -4.26 6.55
CA ALA A 114 13.44 -3.09 6.23
C ALA A 114 12.64 -2.00 5.50
N SER A 115 11.81 -2.38 4.52
CA SER A 115 10.93 -1.46 3.81
C SER A 115 9.86 -0.86 4.73
N HIS A 116 9.29 -1.66 5.63
CA HIS A 116 8.34 -1.20 6.64
C HIS A 116 8.98 -0.21 7.59
N GLN A 117 10.17 -0.53 8.12
CA GLN A 117 10.89 0.31 9.09
C GLN A 117 11.27 1.66 8.48
N ASP A 118 11.69 1.71 7.21
CA ASP A 118 11.95 3.00 6.54
C ASP A 118 10.71 3.91 6.54
N GLY A 119 9.53 3.35 6.37
CA GLY A 119 8.27 4.10 6.48
C GLY A 119 8.01 4.60 7.90
N ILE A 120 8.19 3.73 8.91
CA ILE A 120 7.97 4.05 10.32
C ILE A 120 8.98 5.09 10.83
N ASP A 121 10.24 5.00 10.43
CA ASP A 121 11.30 5.94 10.84
C ASP A 121 10.99 7.38 10.38
N ARG A 122 10.20 7.53 9.33
CA ARG A 122 9.81 8.84 8.79
C ARG A 122 8.66 9.51 9.53
N VAL A 123 7.74 8.73 10.11
CA VAL A 123 6.47 9.24 10.68
C VAL A 123 6.23 8.86 12.13
N GLY A 124 7.03 7.97 12.70
CA GLY A 124 6.88 7.47 14.08
C GLY A 124 5.99 6.22 14.17
N GLN A 125 5.79 5.75 15.41
CA GLN A 125 5.14 4.44 15.68
C GLN A 125 3.61 4.51 15.75
N ASP A 126 3.02 5.68 16.09
CA ASP A 126 1.58 5.85 16.30
C ASP A 126 0.82 6.10 14.99
N VAL A 127 1.16 5.33 13.95
CA VAL A 127 0.63 5.52 12.60
C VAL A 127 0.20 4.19 11.97
N GLY A 128 -0.45 4.28 10.82
CA GLY A 128 -0.82 3.14 9.99
C GLY A 128 -0.32 3.32 8.57
N THR A 129 -1.05 2.75 7.63
CA THR A 129 -0.85 2.92 6.20
C THR A 129 -1.99 3.73 5.59
N PRO A 130 -1.75 4.50 4.55
CA PRO A 130 -0.49 4.72 3.82
C PRO A 130 0.45 5.72 4.49
N VAL A 131 1.72 5.68 4.13
CA VAL A 131 2.69 6.76 4.39
C VAL A 131 3.08 7.38 3.06
N ILE A 132 3.01 8.70 2.95
CA ILE A 132 3.48 9.45 1.78
C ILE A 132 4.65 10.34 2.21
N ALA A 133 5.76 10.24 1.47
CA ALA A 133 6.88 11.17 1.57
C ALA A 133 6.90 12.05 0.32
N VAL A 134 6.86 13.35 0.50
CA VAL A 134 6.86 14.35 -0.55
C VAL A 134 7.54 15.63 -0.07
N GLU A 135 8.29 16.30 -0.93
CA GLU A 135 8.99 17.54 -0.60
C GLU A 135 9.91 17.45 0.64
N GLY A 136 10.50 16.28 0.88
CA GLY A 136 11.39 16.04 2.01
C GLY A 136 10.69 15.79 3.36
N THR A 137 9.36 15.78 3.39
CA THR A 137 8.54 15.50 4.58
C THR A 137 7.70 14.25 4.36
N ALA A 138 7.42 13.51 5.42
CA ALA A 138 6.55 12.35 5.36
C ALA A 138 5.37 12.46 6.32
N PHE A 139 4.22 11.90 5.92
CA PHE A 139 3.01 11.84 6.72
C PHE A 139 2.38 10.46 6.66
N PHE A 140 1.75 10.05 7.76
CA PHE A 140 0.71 9.05 7.72
C PHE A 140 -0.54 9.64 7.04
N GLY A 141 -0.95 9.05 5.94
CA GLY A 141 -2.08 9.55 5.14
C GLY A 141 -1.63 10.20 3.81
N PRO A 142 -2.58 10.89 3.14
CA PRO A 142 -3.98 11.05 3.52
C PRO A 142 -4.76 9.75 3.51
N VAL A 143 -5.61 9.54 4.52
CA VAL A 143 -6.57 8.42 4.54
C VAL A 143 -7.86 8.90 3.90
N ILE A 144 -8.12 8.46 2.68
CA ILE A 144 -9.23 8.93 1.85
C ILE A 144 -10.14 7.80 1.43
N SER A 145 -11.41 8.11 1.22
CA SER A 145 -12.43 7.20 0.69
C SER A 145 -13.65 7.99 0.21
N PRO A 146 -14.09 7.80 -1.07
CA PRO A 146 -13.41 7.09 -2.16
C PRO A 146 -12.10 7.77 -2.60
N ALA A 147 -11.38 7.17 -3.54
CA ALA A 147 -10.26 7.83 -4.20
C ALA A 147 -10.80 8.91 -5.15
N PRO A 148 -10.42 10.20 -5.01
CA PRO A 148 -10.86 11.24 -5.92
C PRO A 148 -10.24 11.07 -7.30
N LYS A 149 -10.91 11.58 -8.34
CA LYS A 149 -10.49 11.54 -9.74
C LYS A 149 -10.47 12.94 -10.35
N GLY A 150 -9.79 13.09 -11.48
CA GLY A 150 -9.75 14.32 -12.24
C GLY A 150 -9.28 15.51 -11.40
N GLN A 151 -10.00 16.65 -11.52
CA GLN A 151 -9.60 17.89 -10.85
C GLN A 151 -9.61 17.78 -9.32
N GLU A 152 -10.55 17.01 -8.72
CA GLU A 152 -10.57 16.82 -7.27
C GLU A 152 -9.32 16.09 -6.76
N ALA A 153 -8.78 15.14 -7.55
CA ALA A 153 -7.54 14.45 -7.22
C ALA A 153 -6.35 15.42 -7.22
N LEU A 154 -6.30 16.32 -8.20
CA LEU A 154 -5.24 17.31 -8.33
C LEU A 154 -5.32 18.38 -7.24
N ASP A 155 -6.50 18.89 -6.93
CA ASP A 155 -6.71 19.88 -5.87
C ASP A 155 -6.33 19.33 -4.50
N LEU A 156 -6.66 18.06 -4.23
CA LEU A 156 -6.25 17.39 -3.00
C LEU A 156 -4.73 17.22 -2.94
N TRP A 157 -4.09 16.86 -4.06
CA TRP A 157 -2.64 16.73 -4.12
C TRP A 157 -1.94 18.06 -3.84
N ASP A 158 -2.37 19.13 -4.49
CA ASP A 158 -1.80 20.45 -4.30
C ASP A 158 -1.93 20.92 -2.84
N GLY A 159 -3.06 20.59 -2.19
CA GLY A 159 -3.27 20.82 -0.76
C GLY A 159 -2.32 20.01 0.13
N VAL A 160 -2.12 18.71 -0.16
CA VAL A 160 -1.17 17.85 0.58
C VAL A 160 0.26 18.36 0.43
N VAL A 161 0.68 18.74 -0.78
CA VAL A 161 2.00 19.34 -1.01
C VAL A 161 2.17 20.66 -0.28
N ALA A 162 1.13 21.50 -0.24
CA ALA A 162 1.16 22.76 0.47
C ALA A 162 1.40 22.58 1.98
N VAL A 163 0.71 21.64 2.62
CA VAL A 163 0.94 21.37 4.04
C VAL A 163 2.29 20.67 4.30
N ALA A 164 2.74 19.80 3.40
CA ALA A 164 4.03 19.12 3.49
C ALA A 164 5.21 20.10 3.48
N LYS A 165 5.10 21.21 2.73
CA LYS A 165 6.13 22.26 2.65
C LYS A 165 6.26 23.10 3.92
N TYR A 166 5.28 23.05 4.84
CA TYR A 166 5.33 23.84 6.07
C TYR A 166 5.93 23.04 7.22
N PRO A 167 7.14 23.35 7.71
CA PRO A 167 7.84 22.53 8.70
C PRO A 167 7.15 22.41 10.06
N GLY A 168 6.20 23.28 10.36
CA GLY A 168 5.41 23.29 11.59
C GLY A 168 4.09 22.54 11.49
N PHE A 169 3.83 21.82 10.38
CA PHE A 169 2.61 21.04 10.22
C PHE A 169 2.87 19.58 10.63
N PHE A 170 2.13 19.07 11.62
CA PHE A 170 2.33 17.73 12.14
C PHE A 170 1.14 16.80 11.94
N GLU A 171 -0.10 17.28 12.07
CA GLU A 171 -1.26 16.42 12.00
C GLU A 171 -2.52 17.18 11.56
N LEU A 172 -3.36 16.50 10.76
CA LEU A 172 -4.73 16.88 10.46
C LEU A 172 -5.60 15.63 10.48
N LYS A 173 -6.56 15.54 11.41
CA LYS A 173 -7.40 14.36 11.60
C LYS A 173 -8.86 14.73 11.82
N ARG A 174 -9.77 13.91 11.29
CA ARG A 174 -11.19 13.95 11.60
C ARG A 174 -11.76 12.54 11.76
N SER A 175 -12.91 12.39 12.42
CA SER A 175 -13.60 11.12 12.54
C SER A 175 -14.04 10.61 11.17
N ARG A 176 -13.84 9.30 10.96
CA ARG A 176 -14.27 8.61 9.76
C ARG A 176 -15.75 8.24 9.90
N THR A 177 -16.57 8.62 8.95
CA THR A 177 -18.03 8.37 8.94
C THR A 177 -18.43 7.26 7.96
N VAL A 178 -17.52 6.85 7.07
CA VAL A 178 -17.72 5.80 6.09
C VAL A 178 -16.52 4.87 6.05
N GLY A 179 -16.74 3.61 5.73
CA GLY A 179 -15.67 2.64 5.43
C GLY A 179 -14.98 2.90 4.08
N PRO A 180 -14.05 2.04 3.68
CA PRO A 180 -13.49 2.09 2.33
C PRO A 180 -14.59 1.90 1.28
N VAL A 181 -14.69 2.85 0.36
CA VAL A 181 -15.59 2.78 -0.79
C VAL A 181 -14.73 2.45 -2.00
N PHE A 182 -14.93 1.26 -2.54
CA PHE A 182 -14.31 0.84 -3.78
C PHE A 182 -15.22 1.25 -4.92
N ASP A 183 -14.66 1.87 -5.96
CA ASP A 183 -15.43 2.17 -7.16
C ASP A 183 -15.98 0.87 -7.72
N THR A 184 -17.30 0.80 -7.90
CA THR A 184 -17.87 -0.24 -8.75
C THR A 184 -17.42 0.08 -10.16
N THR A 185 -16.70 -0.84 -10.78
CA THR A 185 -16.42 -0.79 -12.23
C THR A 185 -17.77 -0.80 -12.94
N ASP A 186 -18.14 0.34 -13.54
CA ASP A 186 -19.24 0.41 -14.52
C ASP A 186 -18.82 -0.31 -15.81
#